data_d67ed5c074f4d4ba2aa88977058b7fa4
#
_entry.id   d67ed5c074f4d4ba2aa88977058b7fa4
#
_cell.length_a   1.000
_cell.length_b   1.000
_cell.length_c   1.000
_cell.angle_alpha   90.00
_cell.angle_beta   90.00
_cell.angle_gamma   90.00
#
_symmetry.space_group_name_H-M   'P 1'
#
loop_
_entity.id
_entity.type
_entity.pdbx_description
1 polymer ?
#
loop_
_entity_poly.entity_id
_entity_poly.type
_entity_poly.pdbx_seq_one_letter_code
_entity_poly.pdbx_strand_id
1 'polypeptide(L)'
;MKLRRVFIIAALLTYQNCASAQTPVYYLNFDDFTFKETIIPKDKAYYGVDLQQSQYAKGLSGKALDLSANAILRRPVKLDRGTLRGFDEKTSFSVQIWVKTLPNAKQGTPIMGNKKADDLVTAGWQIYTQENGAWALILNDGKHQYDYKPTAERQRVNDGKWHQIAFTVDRKKQEVWMFLDGKNVAIYNTPNLGTLETQLSTVIGGSDEKWEYGAEAQWNSFNGYIDEVKVWNTAITAAEVQKLYTQFYPNTGANEETYDPAQLKVLSWNIMNGGNEYGKAVGIQRIIETIKSTHADIVGLVETYGSGTALADSLGYYFYLISSNLSIMSRYPITETIKEFHPSNFGGLKLNLGPNKKLIYFDTWLNYLPDVDGSIREKHENAQQLIQDEEPTRHSEIKEILKLINPYLKNADNLPVIMGGDFNMGSHLDWTAETKAIHYNLIVEWPESKEMLNAGFTDSYRLLHINPLLDPGLTWGVRAATSTDLYGVRDRIDFIYYKGKDLNPIESRVIDYHPVMFPSDHAAVITVFQLK
;
A
#
# COMPACT_ATOMS: atom_id res chain seq x y z
N MET A 1 58.24 25.59 38.88
CA MET A 1 57.47 25.91 37.66
C MET A 1 56.48 24.76 37.42
N LYS A 2 55.22 24.89 37.88
CA LYS A 2 54.19 23.81 37.75
C LYS A 2 53.28 24.22 36.56
N LEU A 3 53.34 23.43 35.47
CA LEU A 3 52.36 23.53 34.37
C LEU A 3 51.00 23.00 34.81
N ARG A 4 49.98 23.84 34.78
CA ARG A 4 48.58 23.42 34.87
C ARG A 4 48.10 23.04 33.48
N ARG A 5 47.70 21.77 33.32
CA ARG A 5 46.94 21.31 32.12
C ARG A 5 45.49 21.73 32.28
N VAL A 6 45.01 22.55 31.36
CA VAL A 6 43.60 22.90 31.24
C VAL A 6 42.96 21.84 30.34
N PHE A 7 42.02 21.07 30.89
CA PHE A 7 41.14 20.20 30.10
C PHE A 7 39.97 21.04 29.57
N ILE A 8 39.89 21.22 28.27
CA ILE A 8 38.70 21.76 27.59
C ILE A 8 37.77 20.57 27.34
N ILE A 9 36.67 20.50 28.12
CA ILE A 9 35.56 19.58 27.82
C ILE A 9 34.71 20.26 26.76
N ALA A 10 34.81 19.75 25.50
CA ALA A 10 33.88 20.10 24.47
C ALA A 10 32.56 19.36 24.69
N ALA A 11 31.56 20.07 25.20
CA ALA A 11 30.20 19.58 25.24
C ALA A 11 29.65 19.55 23.83
N LEU A 12 29.53 18.36 23.25
CA LEU A 12 28.74 18.12 22.06
C LEU A 12 27.26 18.30 22.41
N LEU A 13 26.72 19.47 22.14
CA LEU A 13 25.29 19.72 22.08
C LEU A 13 24.75 19.02 20.85
N THR A 14 24.17 17.84 21.03
CA THR A 14 23.30 17.23 20.05
C THR A 14 22.05 18.09 19.97
N TYR A 15 21.97 18.92 18.94
CA TYR A 15 20.71 19.55 18.54
C TYR A 15 19.78 18.41 18.07
N GLN A 16 18.91 17.94 18.96
CA GLN A 16 17.69 17.27 18.53
C GLN A 16 16.88 18.33 17.80
N ASN A 17 16.84 18.25 16.47
CA ASN A 17 15.86 18.95 15.68
C ASN A 17 14.47 18.41 16.09
N CYS A 18 13.86 19.03 17.10
CA CYS A 18 12.42 19.01 17.23
C CYS A 18 11.87 19.74 16.02
N ALA A 19 11.53 18.98 14.96
CA ALA A 19 10.76 19.53 13.88
C ALA A 19 9.49 20.13 14.50
N SER A 20 9.35 21.45 14.44
CA SER A 20 8.12 22.12 14.86
C SER A 20 7.00 21.56 14.00
N ALA A 21 5.89 21.16 14.62
CA ALA A 21 4.72 20.70 13.88
C ALA A 21 4.38 21.72 12.79
N GLN A 22 4.26 21.26 11.54
CA GLN A 22 4.00 22.14 10.41
C GLN A 22 2.64 22.82 10.62
N THR A 23 2.60 24.14 10.47
CA THR A 23 1.37 24.91 10.64
C THR A 23 0.44 24.67 9.45
N PRO A 24 -0.83 24.29 9.67
CA PRO A 24 -1.78 24.14 8.58
C PRO A 24 -2.04 25.48 7.90
N VAL A 25 -2.23 25.47 6.59
CA VAL A 25 -2.63 26.65 5.82
C VAL A 25 -4.13 26.92 5.95
N TYR A 26 -4.87 25.94 6.41
CA TYR A 26 -6.30 26.03 6.69
C TYR A 26 -6.63 25.18 7.92
N TYR A 27 -7.37 25.79 8.86
CA TYR A 27 -7.85 25.11 10.06
C TYR A 27 -9.25 25.57 10.42
N LEU A 28 -10.17 24.67 10.61
CA LEU A 28 -11.54 24.92 11.02
C LEU A 28 -11.93 23.95 12.15
N ASN A 29 -12.13 24.49 13.34
CA ASN A 29 -12.48 23.74 14.55
C ASN A 29 -13.94 23.89 14.97
N PHE A 30 -14.72 24.75 14.29
CA PHE A 30 -16.15 25.03 14.55
C PHE A 30 -16.48 25.55 15.95
N ASP A 31 -15.52 25.94 16.77
CA ASP A 31 -15.74 26.38 18.16
C ASP A 31 -16.39 27.75 18.24
N ASP A 32 -16.08 28.63 17.32
CA ASP A 32 -16.72 29.92 17.18
C ASP A 32 -17.26 30.17 15.76
N PHE A 33 -18.16 31.12 15.65
CA PHE A 33 -18.77 31.53 14.37
C PHE A 33 -17.92 32.53 13.59
N THR A 34 -16.75 32.89 14.09
CA THR A 34 -16.01 34.06 13.59
C THR A 34 -14.72 33.69 12.92
N PHE A 35 -14.35 32.63 12.46
CA PHE A 35 -13.08 32.32 11.77
C PHE A 35 -11.82 32.96 12.38
N LYS A 36 -11.90 33.59 13.56
CA LYS A 36 -10.77 34.33 14.15
C LYS A 36 -9.61 33.41 14.52
N GLU A 37 -9.90 32.18 14.84
CA GLU A 37 -8.93 31.15 15.18
C GLU A 37 -8.54 30.30 13.97
N THR A 38 -9.21 30.47 12.85
CA THR A 38 -8.97 29.70 11.64
C THR A 38 -7.93 30.38 10.80
N ILE A 39 -6.88 29.66 10.43
CA ILE A 39 -5.87 30.13 9.49
C ILE A 39 -6.47 30.13 8.09
N ILE A 40 -7.15 31.21 7.74
CA ILE A 40 -7.67 31.44 6.40
C ILE A 40 -6.84 32.55 5.77
N PRO A 41 -6.44 32.42 4.48
CA PRO A 41 -5.85 33.53 3.75
C PRO A 41 -6.80 34.72 3.76
N LYS A 42 -6.33 35.90 4.20
CA LYS A 42 -7.12 37.11 4.48
C LYS A 42 -7.92 37.67 3.28
N ASP A 43 -7.71 37.16 2.10
CA ASP A 43 -8.13 37.75 0.83
C ASP A 43 -9.33 37.04 0.20
N LYS A 44 -10.01 36.11 0.91
CA LYS A 44 -11.03 35.29 0.27
C LYS A 44 -12.33 35.25 1.01
N ALA A 45 -13.33 35.75 0.31
CA ALA A 45 -14.72 35.72 0.74
C ALA A 45 -15.27 34.29 0.70
N TYR A 46 -16.03 33.94 1.71
CA TYR A 46 -16.86 32.75 1.71
C TYR A 46 -18.04 32.91 0.77
N TYR A 47 -18.16 31.99 -0.18
CA TYR A 47 -19.38 31.85 -0.94
C TYR A 47 -20.15 30.62 -0.44
N GLY A 48 -21.40 30.83 -0.04
CA GLY A 48 -22.43 29.80 -0.02
C GLY A 48 -22.98 29.37 1.33
N VAL A 49 -22.25 29.47 2.44
CA VAL A 49 -22.84 29.18 3.75
C VAL A 49 -22.36 30.16 4.80
N ASP A 50 -23.28 30.94 5.33
CA ASP A 50 -23.06 31.64 6.59
C ASP A 50 -22.95 30.57 7.69
N LEU A 51 -21.75 30.42 8.26
CA LEU A 51 -21.52 29.47 9.38
C LEU A 51 -22.46 29.76 10.56
N GLN A 52 -22.91 31.01 10.73
CA GLN A 52 -23.90 31.36 11.76
C GLN A 52 -25.23 30.67 11.53
N GLN A 53 -25.54 30.29 10.29
CA GLN A 53 -26.76 29.57 9.94
C GLN A 53 -26.60 28.04 9.98
N SER A 54 -25.38 27.54 10.15
CA SER A 54 -25.13 26.11 10.32
C SER A 54 -25.51 25.66 11.73
N GLN A 55 -25.85 24.41 11.87
CA GLN A 55 -26.16 23.83 13.18
C GLN A 55 -24.89 23.22 13.78
N TYR A 56 -24.75 23.37 15.09
CA TYR A 56 -23.57 22.86 15.83
C TYR A 56 -24.04 21.96 16.97
N ALA A 57 -23.22 20.94 17.25
CA ALA A 57 -23.37 20.04 18.38
C ALA A 57 -22.08 20.02 19.21
N LYS A 58 -22.08 19.23 20.29
CA LYS A 58 -20.85 18.96 21.05
C LYS A 58 -19.85 18.24 20.17
N GLY A 59 -18.65 18.81 19.99
CA GLY A 59 -17.57 18.30 19.16
C GLY A 59 -16.68 17.28 19.88
N LEU A 60 -15.62 16.89 19.17
CA LEU A 60 -14.47 16.20 19.72
C LEU A 60 -13.77 17.10 20.76
N SER A 61 -13.59 18.36 20.40
CA SER A 61 -13.26 19.48 21.27
C SER A 61 -14.30 20.57 21.04
N GLY A 62 -14.76 21.27 22.08
CA GLY A 62 -15.72 22.35 21.90
C GLY A 62 -16.98 21.98 21.12
N LYS A 63 -17.13 22.52 19.89
CA LYS A 63 -18.26 22.30 18.99
C LYS A 63 -17.82 21.57 17.71
N ALA A 64 -18.78 20.93 17.08
CA ALA A 64 -18.65 20.30 15.75
C ALA A 64 -19.78 20.75 14.83
N LEU A 65 -19.54 20.74 13.53
CA LEU A 65 -20.57 20.90 12.50
C LEU A 65 -21.53 19.71 12.56
N ASP A 66 -22.82 19.98 12.78
CA ASP A 66 -23.88 18.97 12.86
C ASP A 66 -24.57 18.81 11.50
N LEU A 67 -24.29 17.71 10.84
CA LEU A 67 -24.94 17.28 9.60
C LEU A 67 -25.73 15.98 9.80
N SER A 68 -26.03 15.63 11.04
CA SER A 68 -26.79 14.43 11.36
C SER A 68 -28.23 14.51 10.88
N ALA A 69 -28.94 13.38 10.83
CA ALA A 69 -30.36 13.33 10.47
C ALA A 69 -31.25 14.12 11.43
N ASN A 70 -30.78 14.38 12.63
CA ASN A 70 -31.51 15.17 13.64
C ASN A 70 -31.26 16.68 13.51
N ALA A 71 -30.31 17.11 12.67
CA ALA A 71 -30.08 18.53 12.45
C ALA A 71 -31.23 19.16 11.69
N ILE A 72 -31.72 20.30 12.20
CA ILE A 72 -32.80 21.09 11.57
C ILE A 72 -32.30 21.65 10.22
N LEU A 73 -31.03 22.07 10.19
CA LEU A 73 -30.37 22.63 9.03
C LEU A 73 -29.10 21.84 8.75
N ARG A 74 -29.15 20.96 7.78
CA ARG A 74 -27.97 20.21 7.31
C ARG A 74 -27.28 21.01 6.22
N ARG A 75 -26.36 21.88 6.59
CA ARG A 75 -25.65 22.78 5.67
C ARG A 75 -24.17 22.48 5.64
N PRO A 76 -23.69 21.81 4.60
CA PRO A 76 -22.25 21.67 4.34
C PRO A 76 -21.58 23.02 4.15
N VAL A 77 -20.30 23.10 4.47
CA VAL A 77 -19.49 24.31 4.32
C VAL A 77 -18.82 24.31 2.95
N LYS A 78 -19.22 25.24 2.10
CA LYS A 78 -18.60 25.44 0.77
C LYS A 78 -17.52 26.48 0.86
N LEU A 79 -16.30 26.10 0.46
CA LEU A 79 -15.13 26.98 0.40
C LEU A 79 -14.98 27.53 -1.01
N ASP A 80 -14.71 28.84 -1.15
CA ASP A 80 -14.41 29.43 -2.45
C ASP A 80 -13.22 28.74 -3.12
N ARG A 81 -13.25 28.62 -4.46
CA ARG A 81 -12.27 27.90 -5.28
C ARG A 81 -10.81 28.33 -5.05
N GLY A 82 -10.61 29.56 -4.63
CA GLY A 82 -9.27 30.03 -4.33
C GLY A 82 -8.89 29.92 -2.85
N THR A 83 -9.75 29.42 -1.96
CA THR A 83 -9.50 29.32 -0.52
C THR A 83 -8.46 28.26 -0.22
N LEU A 84 -8.59 27.09 -0.87
CA LEU A 84 -7.60 26.03 -0.80
C LEU A 84 -6.81 25.97 -2.11
N ARG A 85 -5.51 26.20 -2.02
CA ARG A 85 -4.56 26.12 -3.14
C ARG A 85 -3.56 25.00 -2.89
N GLY A 86 -2.89 24.56 -3.94
CA GLY A 86 -1.83 23.57 -3.85
C GLY A 86 -2.27 22.17 -4.25
N PHE A 87 -3.40 22.05 -4.92
CA PHE A 87 -3.83 20.77 -5.51
C PHE A 87 -3.31 20.60 -6.95
N ASP A 88 -2.35 21.43 -7.37
CA ASP A 88 -1.65 21.29 -8.64
C ASP A 88 -0.74 20.02 -8.69
N GLU A 89 -0.09 19.82 -9.82
CA GLU A 89 0.82 18.68 -10.01
C GLU A 89 2.19 18.82 -9.30
N LYS A 90 2.49 19.96 -8.67
CA LYS A 90 3.80 20.27 -8.09
C LYS A 90 3.77 20.35 -6.57
N THR A 91 2.66 20.83 -6.02
CA THR A 91 2.55 21.09 -4.59
C THR A 91 2.10 19.83 -3.85
N SER A 92 2.92 19.35 -2.91
CA SER A 92 2.50 18.35 -1.94
C SER A 92 1.49 18.95 -0.98
N PHE A 93 0.52 18.18 -0.55
CA PHE A 93 -0.49 18.64 0.41
C PHE A 93 -0.98 17.51 1.31
N SER A 94 -1.60 17.89 2.42
CA SER A 94 -2.22 16.95 3.35
C SER A 94 -3.55 17.47 3.83
N VAL A 95 -4.46 16.56 4.09
CA VAL A 95 -5.79 16.83 4.62
C VAL A 95 -6.02 15.95 5.83
N GLN A 96 -6.57 16.53 6.89
CA GLN A 96 -7.08 15.83 8.07
C GLN A 96 -8.49 16.30 8.36
N ILE A 97 -9.37 15.37 8.73
CA ILE A 97 -10.73 15.64 9.18
C ILE A 97 -11.12 14.64 10.25
N TRP A 98 -11.82 15.11 11.27
CA TRP A 98 -12.46 14.24 12.25
C TRP A 98 -13.94 14.10 11.94
N VAL A 99 -14.41 12.86 11.97
CA VAL A 99 -15.81 12.52 11.66
C VAL A 99 -16.41 11.62 12.73
N LYS A 100 -17.72 11.74 12.93
CA LYS A 100 -18.50 10.84 13.77
C LYS A 100 -19.83 10.57 13.10
N THR A 101 -20.06 9.32 12.70
CA THR A 101 -21.33 8.88 12.11
C THR A 101 -22.00 7.81 12.96
N LEU A 102 -23.32 7.76 12.91
CA LEU A 102 -24.08 6.71 13.60
C LEU A 102 -24.22 5.47 12.69
N PRO A 103 -24.34 4.26 13.27
CA PRO A 103 -24.47 3.03 12.47
C PRO A 103 -25.65 3.01 11.48
N ASN A 104 -26.74 3.69 11.83
CA ASN A 104 -27.95 3.81 11.01
C ASN A 104 -27.98 5.06 10.11
N ALA A 105 -26.91 5.85 10.08
CA ALA A 105 -26.81 7.00 9.19
C ALA A 105 -26.70 6.55 7.73
N LYS A 106 -27.28 7.32 6.81
CA LYS A 106 -27.11 7.09 5.37
C LYS A 106 -25.60 7.13 5.05
N GLN A 107 -25.12 6.08 4.43
CA GLN A 107 -23.76 5.94 3.94
C GLN A 107 -23.68 6.24 2.43
N GLY A 108 -22.48 6.13 1.84
CA GLY A 108 -22.27 6.50 0.44
C GLY A 108 -22.24 8.01 0.21
N THR A 109 -21.87 8.81 1.23
CA THR A 109 -21.98 10.27 1.19
C THR A 109 -20.59 10.94 1.25
N PRO A 110 -20.39 12.07 0.53
CA PRO A 110 -19.14 12.82 0.57
C PRO A 110 -18.90 13.45 1.95
N ILE A 111 -17.69 13.29 2.45
CA ILE A 111 -17.22 13.91 3.70
C ILE A 111 -16.55 15.26 3.40
N MET A 112 -15.59 15.29 2.48
CA MET A 112 -14.89 16.49 2.06
C MET A 112 -14.21 16.28 0.73
N GLY A 113 -14.26 17.28 -0.16
CA GLY A 113 -13.54 17.24 -1.43
C GLY A 113 -13.94 18.33 -2.40
N ASN A 114 -13.31 18.31 -3.57
CA ASN A 114 -13.57 19.23 -4.68
C ASN A 114 -13.97 18.47 -5.96
N LYS A 115 -14.54 17.27 -5.82
CA LYS A 115 -14.93 16.39 -6.91
C LYS A 115 -16.41 16.00 -6.78
N LYS A 116 -17.07 15.73 -7.91
CA LYS A 116 -18.38 15.08 -7.92
C LYS A 116 -18.24 13.59 -7.63
N ALA A 117 -19.14 13.05 -6.83
CA ALA A 117 -19.06 11.67 -6.36
C ALA A 117 -19.10 10.65 -7.50
N ASP A 118 -19.95 10.85 -8.49
CA ASP A 118 -20.24 9.88 -9.56
C ASP A 118 -19.53 10.17 -10.89
N ASP A 119 -18.69 11.20 -10.93
CA ASP A 119 -18.00 11.63 -12.15
C ASP A 119 -16.58 11.05 -12.20
N LEU A 120 -16.38 10.07 -13.05
CA LEU A 120 -15.07 9.41 -13.26
C LEU A 120 -14.09 10.27 -14.08
N VAL A 121 -14.54 11.35 -14.71
CA VAL A 121 -13.76 12.14 -15.67
C VAL A 121 -13.25 13.45 -15.06
N THR A 122 -13.99 14.06 -14.13
CA THR A 122 -13.62 15.35 -13.56
C THR A 122 -12.44 15.23 -12.60
N ALA A 123 -11.42 16.08 -12.79
CA ALA A 123 -10.30 16.19 -11.85
C ALA A 123 -10.79 16.62 -10.46
N GLY A 124 -10.04 16.22 -9.44
CA GLY A 124 -10.28 16.54 -8.05
C GLY A 124 -10.03 15.36 -7.10
N TRP A 125 -10.36 15.58 -5.84
CA TRP A 125 -10.26 14.57 -4.80
C TRP A 125 -11.50 14.58 -3.92
N GLN A 126 -11.81 13.44 -3.29
CA GLN A 126 -12.92 13.33 -2.35
C GLN A 126 -12.70 12.24 -1.31
N ILE A 127 -12.87 12.60 -0.04
CA ILE A 127 -13.10 11.66 1.06
C ILE A 127 -14.62 11.42 1.15
N TYR A 128 -15.04 10.17 1.24
CA TYR A 128 -16.45 9.81 1.37
C TYR A 128 -16.66 8.56 2.22
N THR A 129 -17.89 8.30 2.65
CA THR A 129 -18.28 7.04 3.27
C THR A 129 -18.75 6.06 2.20
N GLN A 130 -18.35 4.80 2.30
CA GLN A 130 -18.90 3.71 1.49
C GLN A 130 -20.20 3.19 2.09
N GLU A 131 -21.03 2.50 1.30
CA GLU A 131 -22.29 1.90 1.79
C GLU A 131 -22.06 0.89 2.92
N ASN A 132 -20.90 0.22 2.96
CA ASN A 132 -20.51 -0.70 4.03
C ASN A 132 -20.11 0.00 5.34
N GLY A 133 -20.05 1.34 5.36
CA GLY A 133 -19.66 2.16 6.51
C GLY A 133 -18.17 2.42 6.67
N ALA A 134 -17.33 1.92 5.77
CA ALA A 134 -15.92 2.32 5.71
C ALA A 134 -15.76 3.69 5.04
N TRP A 135 -14.66 4.38 5.34
CA TRP A 135 -14.27 5.57 4.58
C TRP A 135 -13.57 5.18 3.28
N ALA A 136 -13.49 6.10 2.36
CA ALA A 136 -12.80 5.93 1.10
C ALA A 136 -12.19 7.25 0.61
N LEU A 137 -11.23 7.17 -0.31
CA LEU A 137 -10.59 8.32 -0.95
C LEU A 137 -10.53 8.09 -2.46
N ILE A 138 -10.93 9.09 -3.23
CA ILE A 138 -10.73 9.15 -4.68
C ILE A 138 -9.80 10.32 -4.99
N LEU A 139 -8.81 10.08 -5.83
CA LEU A 139 -7.99 11.09 -6.48
C LEU A 139 -8.10 10.89 -7.98
N ASN A 140 -8.39 11.95 -8.75
CA ASN A 140 -8.55 11.87 -10.19
C ASN A 140 -8.00 13.16 -10.84
N ASP A 141 -7.12 13.02 -11.83
CA ASP A 141 -6.56 14.15 -12.58
C ASP A 141 -7.22 14.35 -13.96
N GLY A 142 -8.30 13.62 -14.24
CA GLY A 142 -8.98 13.58 -15.52
C GLY A 142 -8.43 12.55 -16.50
N LYS A 143 -7.33 11.87 -16.18
CA LYS A 143 -6.69 10.80 -16.96
C LYS A 143 -6.42 9.57 -16.12
N HIS A 144 -5.96 9.76 -14.88
CA HIS A 144 -5.59 8.71 -13.96
C HIS A 144 -6.45 8.82 -12.70
N GLN A 145 -6.95 7.69 -12.24
CA GLN A 145 -7.75 7.59 -11.02
C GLN A 145 -7.09 6.62 -10.03
N TYR A 146 -7.03 7.05 -8.79
CA TYR A 146 -6.54 6.26 -7.66
C TYR A 146 -7.64 6.17 -6.62
N ASP A 147 -8.18 4.98 -6.44
CA ASP A 147 -9.28 4.69 -5.51
C ASP A 147 -8.80 3.88 -4.33
N TYR A 148 -8.92 4.43 -3.13
CA TYR A 148 -8.79 3.69 -1.90
C TYR A 148 -10.18 3.32 -1.41
N LYS A 149 -10.56 2.05 -1.56
CA LYS A 149 -11.88 1.49 -1.19
C LYS A 149 -11.69 0.25 -0.33
N PRO A 150 -11.34 0.39 0.96
CA PRO A 150 -11.15 -0.73 1.86
C PRO A 150 -12.48 -1.39 2.23
N THR A 151 -12.39 -2.53 2.93
CA THR A 151 -13.54 -3.16 3.57
C THR A 151 -13.96 -2.39 4.84
N ALA A 152 -15.01 -2.84 5.50
CA ALA A 152 -15.45 -2.24 6.76
C ALA A 152 -14.84 -2.95 8.00
N GLU A 153 -13.95 -3.90 7.81
CA GLU A 153 -13.43 -4.68 8.94
C GLU A 153 -12.59 -3.81 9.90
N ARG A 154 -11.77 -2.92 9.34
CA ARG A 154 -10.92 -2.01 10.13
C ARG A 154 -11.08 -0.55 9.78
N GLN A 155 -11.71 -0.25 8.64
CA GLN A 155 -11.85 1.12 8.12
C GLN A 155 -13.26 1.70 8.34
N ARG A 156 -14.01 1.08 9.23
CA ARG A 156 -15.36 1.52 9.58
C ARG A 156 -15.31 2.85 10.36
N VAL A 157 -16.15 3.79 9.95
CA VAL A 157 -16.30 5.11 10.60
C VAL A 157 -17.74 5.40 11.03
N ASN A 158 -18.65 4.40 10.94
CA ASN A 158 -20.06 4.53 11.29
C ASN A 158 -20.44 3.76 12.59
N ASP A 159 -19.54 3.76 13.57
CA ASP A 159 -19.73 3.07 14.85
C ASP A 159 -20.16 4.00 16.00
N GLY A 160 -20.41 5.27 15.70
CA GLY A 160 -20.81 6.28 16.68
C GLY A 160 -19.64 6.92 17.46
N LYS A 161 -18.40 6.61 17.10
CA LYS A 161 -17.19 7.23 17.68
C LYS A 161 -16.61 8.29 16.76
N TRP A 162 -15.72 9.10 17.32
CA TRP A 162 -14.91 10.01 16.55
C TRP A 162 -13.72 9.27 15.92
N HIS A 163 -13.54 9.47 14.61
CA HIS A 163 -12.42 8.93 13.83
C HIS A 163 -11.64 10.04 13.14
N GLN A 164 -10.32 9.96 13.19
CA GLN A 164 -9.44 10.80 12.39
C GLN A 164 -9.22 10.15 11.03
N ILE A 165 -9.62 10.82 9.96
CA ILE A 165 -9.25 10.47 8.60
C ILE A 165 -8.20 11.47 8.14
N ALA A 166 -7.08 10.99 7.58
CA ALA A 166 -6.11 11.85 6.96
C ALA A 166 -5.51 11.21 5.71
N PHE A 167 -5.07 12.05 4.78
CA PHE A 167 -4.23 11.62 3.68
C PHE A 167 -3.19 12.67 3.33
N THR A 168 -2.09 12.22 2.75
CA THR A 168 -0.98 13.05 2.28
C THR A 168 -0.66 12.71 0.84
N VAL A 169 -0.59 13.71 -0.03
CA VAL A 169 -0.08 13.60 -1.39
C VAL A 169 1.35 14.15 -1.39
N ASP A 170 2.33 13.28 -1.48
CA ASP A 170 3.75 13.65 -1.62
C ASP A 170 4.14 13.66 -3.09
N ARG A 171 4.12 14.84 -3.70
CA ARG A 171 4.46 15.01 -5.13
C ARG A 171 5.92 14.69 -5.44
N LYS A 172 6.81 14.91 -4.48
CA LYS A 172 8.25 14.62 -4.65
C LYS A 172 8.49 13.11 -4.68
N LYS A 173 7.81 12.38 -3.81
CA LYS A 173 7.88 10.92 -3.76
C LYS A 173 6.92 10.24 -4.73
N GLN A 174 5.98 10.98 -5.32
CA GLN A 174 4.88 10.44 -6.13
C GLN A 174 4.09 9.37 -5.35
N GLU A 175 3.64 9.74 -4.15
CA GLU A 175 2.93 8.83 -3.24
C GLU A 175 1.72 9.49 -2.61
N VAL A 176 0.75 8.64 -2.30
CA VAL A 176 -0.36 9.00 -1.42
C VAL A 176 -0.34 8.08 -0.21
N TRP A 177 -0.28 8.68 0.96
CA TRP A 177 -0.34 8.00 2.24
C TRP A 177 -1.70 8.22 2.86
N MET A 178 -2.36 7.16 3.31
CA MET A 178 -3.70 7.17 3.89
C MET A 178 -3.66 6.71 5.33
N PHE A 179 -4.44 7.39 6.18
CA PHE A 179 -4.40 7.18 7.63
C PHE A 179 -5.82 7.11 8.21
N LEU A 180 -6.01 6.24 9.18
CA LEU A 180 -7.16 6.20 10.07
C LEU A 180 -6.68 6.14 11.52
N ASP A 181 -7.22 7.02 12.36
CA ASP A 181 -6.94 7.05 13.81
C ASP A 181 -5.44 7.08 14.14
N GLY A 182 -4.70 7.93 13.44
CA GLY A 182 -3.27 8.13 13.62
C GLY A 182 -2.37 7.07 12.97
N LYS A 183 -2.94 5.98 12.44
CA LYS A 183 -2.17 4.87 11.85
C LYS A 183 -2.18 4.94 10.32
N ASN A 184 -1.02 4.73 9.69
CA ASN A 184 -0.99 4.50 8.25
C ASN A 184 -1.74 3.20 7.92
N VAL A 185 -2.60 3.22 6.92
CA VAL A 185 -3.40 2.06 6.49
C VAL A 185 -3.06 1.63 5.07
N ALA A 186 -2.63 2.58 4.22
CA ALA A 186 -2.20 2.26 2.87
C ALA A 186 -1.25 3.35 2.34
N ILE A 187 -0.39 2.94 1.41
CA ILE A 187 0.48 3.79 0.61
C ILE A 187 0.26 3.41 -0.84
N TYR A 188 -0.01 4.40 -1.69
CA TYR A 188 -0.12 4.20 -3.13
C TYR A 188 1.02 4.91 -3.84
N ASN A 189 1.72 4.17 -4.70
CA ASN A 189 2.60 4.77 -5.68
C ASN A 189 1.75 5.42 -6.77
N THR A 190 1.96 6.71 -7.03
CA THR A 190 1.14 7.51 -7.94
C THR A 190 2.00 8.30 -8.93
N PRO A 191 2.83 7.60 -9.76
CA PRO A 191 3.83 8.26 -10.61
C PRO A 191 3.21 9.18 -11.67
N ASN A 192 1.96 8.96 -12.03
CA ASN A 192 1.27 9.69 -13.09
C ASN A 192 0.17 10.64 -12.57
N LEU A 193 0.07 10.86 -11.25
CA LEU A 193 -0.97 11.72 -10.71
C LEU A 193 -0.70 13.19 -11.06
N GLY A 194 -1.48 13.74 -11.98
CA GLY A 194 -1.46 15.12 -12.41
C GLY A 194 -2.14 16.07 -11.44
N THR A 195 -2.63 17.19 -11.96
CA THR A 195 -3.34 18.20 -11.16
C THR A 195 -4.66 17.67 -10.63
N LEU A 196 -4.96 18.00 -9.37
CA LEU A 196 -6.28 17.79 -8.74
C LEU A 196 -7.08 19.08 -8.66
N GLU A 197 -6.60 20.14 -9.33
CA GLU A 197 -7.35 21.40 -9.46
C GLU A 197 -8.57 21.21 -10.36
N THR A 198 -9.68 21.79 -9.97
CA THR A 198 -10.95 21.70 -10.67
C THR A 198 -11.68 23.05 -10.65
N GLN A 199 -12.74 23.16 -11.45
CA GLN A 199 -13.64 24.31 -11.42
C GLN A 199 -14.62 24.26 -10.24
N LEU A 200 -14.66 23.16 -9.50
CA LEU A 200 -15.52 22.98 -8.34
C LEU A 200 -14.89 23.58 -7.09
N SER A 201 -15.72 24.02 -6.16
CA SER A 201 -15.30 24.42 -4.83
C SER A 201 -15.04 23.20 -3.96
N THR A 202 -14.16 23.34 -2.98
CA THR A 202 -14.05 22.33 -1.92
C THR A 202 -15.23 22.46 -0.97
N VAL A 203 -15.89 21.34 -0.68
CA VAL A 203 -17.05 21.29 0.24
C VAL A 203 -16.73 20.36 1.40
N ILE A 204 -17.01 20.82 2.62
CA ILE A 204 -16.93 20.06 3.85
C ILE A 204 -18.33 19.57 4.19
N GLY A 205 -18.54 18.27 4.28
CA GLY A 205 -19.83 17.64 4.56
C GLY A 205 -20.74 17.46 3.35
N GLY A 206 -20.21 17.60 2.13
CA GLY A 206 -20.97 17.45 0.89
C GLY A 206 -20.10 17.50 -0.36
N SER A 207 -20.74 17.73 -1.52
CA SER A 207 -20.09 17.94 -2.81
C SER A 207 -20.56 19.25 -3.46
N ASP A 208 -19.80 19.80 -4.41
CA ASP A 208 -20.16 21.02 -5.17
C ASP A 208 -21.08 20.69 -6.36
N GLU A 209 -22.15 19.94 -6.10
CA GLU A 209 -23.22 19.76 -7.07
C GLU A 209 -24.18 20.95 -6.98
N LYS A 210 -24.88 21.28 -8.09
CA LYS A 210 -25.84 22.39 -8.08
C LYS A 210 -26.85 22.20 -6.94
N TRP A 211 -26.71 23.05 -5.94
CA TRP A 211 -27.64 23.14 -4.82
C TRP A 211 -28.90 23.83 -5.31
N GLU A 212 -29.83 23.07 -5.83
CA GLU A 212 -31.19 23.56 -5.92
C GLU A 212 -31.75 23.55 -4.50
N TYR A 213 -32.21 24.74 -4.04
CA TYR A 213 -32.83 24.90 -2.74
C TYR A 213 -34.05 23.98 -2.66
N GLY A 214 -33.90 22.81 -2.04
CA GLY A 214 -34.97 21.84 -1.88
C GLY A 214 -34.53 20.60 -1.08
N ALA A 215 -35.46 19.70 -0.84
CA ALA A 215 -35.26 18.47 -0.08
C ALA A 215 -34.12 17.59 -0.63
N GLU A 216 -33.79 17.69 -1.92
CA GLU A 216 -32.73 16.92 -2.57
C GLU A 216 -31.32 17.32 -2.12
N ALA A 217 -31.09 18.59 -1.76
CA ALA A 217 -29.79 19.02 -1.21
C ALA A 217 -29.41 18.30 0.09
N GLN A 218 -30.39 17.80 0.83
CA GLN A 218 -30.20 17.04 2.06
C GLN A 218 -29.71 15.60 1.80
N TRP A 219 -29.92 15.05 0.60
CA TRP A 219 -29.67 13.64 0.30
C TRP A 219 -28.22 13.34 0.00
N ASN A 220 -27.46 14.32 -0.50
CA ASN A 220 -26.03 14.14 -0.89
C ASN A 220 -25.05 14.74 0.14
N SER A 221 -25.53 15.16 1.31
CA SER A 221 -24.66 15.62 2.38
C SER A 221 -24.27 14.47 3.33
N PHE A 222 -23.08 14.60 3.91
CA PHE A 222 -22.60 13.73 4.97
C PHE A 222 -23.64 13.63 6.11
N ASN A 223 -23.79 12.47 6.70
CA ASN A 223 -24.75 12.24 7.78
C ASN A 223 -24.02 11.93 9.08
N GLY A 224 -23.65 12.98 9.81
CA GLY A 224 -22.88 12.86 11.04
C GLY A 224 -22.34 14.20 11.50
N TYR A 225 -21.24 14.14 12.24
CA TYR A 225 -20.57 15.30 12.82
C TYR A 225 -19.16 15.43 12.24
N ILE A 226 -18.72 16.65 11.99
CA ILE A 226 -17.39 16.98 11.47
C ILE A 226 -16.72 17.98 12.40
N ASP A 227 -15.43 17.75 12.68
CA ASP A 227 -14.63 18.60 13.54
C ASP A 227 -13.16 18.63 13.10
N GLU A 228 -12.38 19.59 13.59
CA GLU A 228 -10.92 19.63 13.47
C GLU A 228 -10.38 19.45 12.03
N VAL A 229 -10.97 20.14 11.06
CA VAL A 229 -10.54 20.11 9.65
C VAL A 229 -9.25 20.90 9.46
N LYS A 230 -8.20 20.26 8.97
CA LYS A 230 -6.90 20.88 8.73
C LYS A 230 -6.38 20.54 7.34
N VAL A 231 -5.75 21.52 6.67
CA VAL A 231 -5.09 21.35 5.38
C VAL A 231 -3.70 21.96 5.43
N TRP A 232 -2.72 21.29 4.85
CA TRP A 232 -1.34 21.74 4.70
C TRP A 232 -0.93 21.77 3.24
N ASN A 233 -0.06 22.71 2.85
CA ASN A 233 0.60 22.77 1.53
C ASN A 233 1.88 21.93 1.50
N THR A 234 1.97 20.91 2.32
CA THR A 234 3.11 20.03 2.45
C THR A 234 2.64 18.63 2.76
N ALA A 235 3.48 17.66 2.48
CA ALA A 235 3.28 16.30 2.92
C ALA A 235 3.67 16.19 4.40
N ILE A 236 2.70 16.02 5.31
CA ILE A 236 2.97 15.72 6.71
C ILE A 236 3.32 14.23 6.86
N THR A 237 4.20 13.93 7.81
CA THR A 237 4.68 12.58 8.06
C THR A 237 3.69 11.73 8.87
N ALA A 238 3.84 10.41 8.83
CA ALA A 238 3.06 9.49 9.67
C ALA A 238 3.17 9.82 11.17
N ALA A 239 4.36 10.23 11.63
CA ALA A 239 4.57 10.64 13.03
C ALA A 239 3.79 11.93 13.37
N GLU A 240 3.69 12.88 12.44
CA GLU A 240 2.88 14.09 12.63
C GLU A 240 1.39 13.76 12.66
N VAL A 241 0.90 12.87 11.79
CA VAL A 241 -0.50 12.40 11.82
C VAL A 241 -0.82 11.71 13.14
N GLN A 242 0.04 10.83 13.61
CA GLN A 242 -0.10 10.16 14.89
C GLN A 242 -0.11 11.16 16.06
N LYS A 243 0.79 12.15 16.04
CA LYS A 243 0.83 13.21 17.05
C LYS A 243 -0.47 14.03 17.09
N LEU A 244 -1.07 14.32 15.93
CA LEU A 244 -2.36 15.01 15.83
C LEU A 244 -3.50 14.16 16.40
N TYR A 245 -3.48 12.85 16.20
CA TYR A 245 -4.44 11.92 16.80
C TYR A 245 -4.31 11.85 18.33
N THR A 246 -3.09 11.71 18.84
CA THR A 246 -2.82 11.58 20.27
C THR A 246 -3.10 12.85 21.08
N GLN A 247 -3.32 14.01 20.45
CA GLN A 247 -3.81 15.21 21.11
C GLN A 247 -5.19 14.99 21.76
N PHE A 248 -6.04 14.18 21.14
CA PHE A 248 -7.38 13.87 21.64
C PHE A 248 -7.47 12.50 22.32
N TYR A 249 -6.60 11.58 21.95
CA TYR A 249 -6.52 10.21 22.49
C TYR A 249 -5.10 9.88 23.00
N PRO A 250 -4.66 10.53 24.10
CA PRO A 250 -3.26 10.46 24.54
C PRO A 250 -2.79 9.05 24.94
N ASN A 251 -3.72 8.19 25.37
CA ASN A 251 -3.37 6.84 25.85
C ASN A 251 -3.24 5.79 24.73
N THR A 252 -3.56 6.14 23.49
CA THR A 252 -3.50 5.19 22.36
C THR A 252 -2.10 5.04 21.78
N GLY A 253 -1.20 6.00 22.02
CA GLY A 253 0.21 5.92 21.63
C GLY A 253 1.09 5.07 22.56
N ALA A 254 0.61 4.77 23.78
CA ALA A 254 1.36 3.97 24.76
C ALA A 254 1.35 2.45 24.45
N ASN A 255 0.48 2.01 23.55
CA ASN A 255 0.42 0.64 23.04
C ASN A 255 0.92 0.62 21.57
N GLU A 256 2.06 1.23 21.26
CA GLU A 256 2.80 0.79 20.08
C GLU A 256 3.11 -0.68 20.34
N GLU A 257 2.54 -1.54 19.49
CA GLU A 257 2.90 -2.95 19.47
C GLU A 257 4.42 -3.00 19.32
N THR A 258 5.10 -3.38 20.39
CA THR A 258 6.55 -3.57 20.35
C THR A 258 6.79 -4.85 19.57
N TYR A 259 6.98 -4.70 18.27
CA TYR A 259 7.38 -5.81 17.43
C TYR A 259 8.81 -6.20 17.81
N ASP A 260 9.04 -7.46 17.95
CA ASP A 260 10.38 -8.07 18.08
C ASP A 260 10.26 -9.56 17.73
N PRO A 261 9.96 -9.89 16.47
CA PRO A 261 9.75 -11.27 16.10
C PRO A 261 11.06 -12.07 16.21
N ALA A 262 10.97 -13.27 16.78
CA ALA A 262 12.04 -14.26 16.71
C ALA A 262 12.06 -14.96 15.34
N GLN A 263 10.90 -15.08 14.70
CA GLN A 263 10.71 -15.67 13.39
C GLN A 263 9.94 -14.71 12.48
N LEU A 264 10.22 -14.79 11.19
CA LEU A 264 9.54 -14.02 10.16
C LEU A 264 9.04 -14.96 9.07
N LYS A 265 7.74 -14.92 8.81
CA LYS A 265 7.07 -15.70 7.76
C LYS A 265 6.82 -14.81 6.55
N VAL A 266 7.43 -15.15 5.44
CA VAL A 266 7.35 -14.39 4.19
C VAL A 266 6.65 -15.24 3.14
N LEU A 267 5.61 -14.69 2.52
CA LEU A 267 4.84 -15.32 1.46
C LEU A 267 4.96 -14.50 0.18
N SER A 268 5.18 -15.18 -0.94
CA SER A 268 5.12 -14.62 -2.29
C SER A 268 4.08 -15.38 -3.11
N TRP A 269 3.20 -14.65 -3.82
CA TRP A 269 2.12 -15.29 -4.55
C TRP A 269 1.60 -14.45 -5.72
N ASN A 270 1.61 -15.01 -6.91
CA ASN A 270 0.81 -14.54 -8.03
C ASN A 270 -0.65 -15.00 -7.81
N ILE A 271 -1.58 -14.06 -7.62
CA ILE A 271 -2.99 -14.35 -7.26
C ILE A 271 -3.93 -14.39 -8.47
N MET A 272 -3.40 -14.38 -9.67
CA MET A 272 -4.13 -14.44 -10.92
C MET A 272 -5.29 -13.44 -11.01
N ASN A 273 -5.05 -12.34 -11.73
CA ASN A 273 -6.07 -11.32 -11.99
C ASN A 273 -6.84 -10.84 -10.74
N GLY A 274 -6.12 -10.60 -9.63
CA GLY A 274 -6.71 -10.15 -8.35
C GLY A 274 -7.63 -11.17 -7.68
N GLY A 275 -7.52 -12.45 -8.02
CA GLY A 275 -8.40 -13.51 -7.55
C GLY A 275 -9.79 -13.52 -8.18
N ASN A 276 -10.00 -12.79 -9.27
CA ASN A 276 -11.33 -12.62 -9.89
C ASN A 276 -11.70 -13.74 -10.86
N GLU A 277 -10.74 -14.54 -11.32
CA GLU A 277 -10.98 -15.59 -12.32
C GLU A 277 -11.90 -16.71 -11.83
N TYR A 278 -11.88 -17.02 -10.55
CA TYR A 278 -12.62 -18.15 -9.98
C TYR A 278 -13.71 -17.74 -9.02
N GLY A 279 -14.54 -16.78 -9.44
CA GLY A 279 -15.76 -16.41 -8.73
C GLY A 279 -15.72 -15.03 -8.06
N LYS A 280 -14.87 -14.10 -8.52
CA LYS A 280 -14.81 -12.72 -8.04
C LYS A 280 -14.68 -12.65 -6.51
N ALA A 281 -15.71 -12.13 -5.81
CA ALA A 281 -15.68 -11.99 -4.37
C ALA A 281 -15.33 -13.30 -3.62
N VAL A 282 -15.75 -14.45 -4.15
CA VAL A 282 -15.41 -15.78 -3.58
C VAL A 282 -13.94 -16.10 -3.78
N GLY A 283 -13.35 -15.73 -4.91
CA GLY A 283 -11.91 -15.89 -5.17
C GLY A 283 -11.09 -15.06 -4.19
N ILE A 284 -11.44 -13.80 -3.99
CA ILE A 284 -10.81 -12.90 -3.00
C ILE A 284 -10.90 -13.50 -1.59
N GLN A 285 -12.07 -14.01 -1.19
CA GLN A 285 -12.26 -14.65 0.11
C GLN A 285 -11.33 -15.86 0.30
N ARG A 286 -11.15 -16.70 -0.72
CA ARG A 286 -10.24 -17.85 -0.67
C ARG A 286 -8.78 -17.44 -0.59
N ILE A 287 -8.38 -16.33 -1.23
CA ILE A 287 -7.05 -15.76 -1.07
C ILE A 287 -6.85 -15.33 0.39
N ILE A 288 -7.83 -14.62 0.97
CA ILE A 288 -7.78 -14.23 2.39
C ILE A 288 -7.63 -15.45 3.28
N GLU A 289 -8.43 -16.50 3.08
CA GLU A 289 -8.38 -17.74 3.86
C GLU A 289 -7.03 -18.45 3.73
N THR A 290 -6.49 -18.53 2.50
CA THR A 290 -5.17 -19.11 2.24
C THR A 290 -4.08 -18.33 2.97
N ILE A 291 -4.02 -17.00 2.84
CA ILE A 291 -3.03 -16.18 3.53
C ILE A 291 -3.19 -16.28 5.05
N LYS A 292 -4.42 -16.23 5.58
CA LYS A 292 -4.69 -16.39 7.03
C LYS A 292 -4.16 -17.73 7.56
N SER A 293 -4.31 -18.82 6.80
CA SER A 293 -3.86 -20.16 7.22
C SER A 293 -2.35 -20.26 7.37
N THR A 294 -1.58 -19.40 6.67
CA THR A 294 -0.12 -19.39 6.74
C THR A 294 0.43 -18.60 7.91
N HIS A 295 -0.36 -17.68 8.45
CA HIS A 295 0.11 -16.68 9.41
C HIS A 295 1.32 -15.88 8.89
N ALA A 296 1.39 -15.62 7.59
CA ALA A 296 2.47 -14.83 7.00
C ALA A 296 2.56 -13.45 7.65
N ASP A 297 3.77 -12.92 7.79
CA ASP A 297 4.04 -11.60 8.34
C ASP A 297 4.25 -10.56 7.25
N ILE A 298 4.82 -10.99 6.12
CA ILE A 298 5.02 -10.21 4.90
C ILE A 298 4.43 -11.01 3.74
N VAL A 299 3.71 -10.34 2.87
CA VAL A 299 3.08 -10.94 1.69
C VAL A 299 3.38 -10.05 0.48
N GLY A 300 4.14 -10.58 -0.48
CA GLY A 300 4.27 -10.02 -1.82
C GLY A 300 3.20 -10.61 -2.72
N LEU A 301 2.49 -9.77 -3.44
CA LEU A 301 1.43 -10.18 -4.35
C LEU A 301 1.68 -9.68 -5.76
N VAL A 302 1.66 -10.62 -6.68
CA VAL A 302 1.68 -10.37 -8.13
C VAL A 302 0.25 -10.51 -8.67
N GLU A 303 -0.07 -9.77 -9.72
CA GLU A 303 -1.39 -9.70 -10.35
C GLU A 303 -2.50 -9.26 -9.40
N THR A 304 -2.24 -8.23 -8.61
CA THR A 304 -3.18 -7.74 -7.59
C THR A 304 -4.45 -7.12 -8.20
N TYR A 305 -4.36 -6.41 -9.30
CA TYR A 305 -5.42 -5.82 -10.11
C TYR A 305 -6.65 -5.29 -9.32
N GLY A 306 -6.38 -4.44 -8.32
CA GLY A 306 -7.40 -3.74 -7.54
C GLY A 306 -7.94 -4.46 -6.30
N SER A 307 -7.60 -5.72 -6.06
CA SER A 307 -8.06 -6.46 -4.88
C SER A 307 -7.23 -6.19 -3.61
N GLY A 308 -6.00 -5.68 -3.77
CA GLY A 308 -5.01 -5.59 -2.69
C GLY A 308 -5.48 -4.82 -1.46
N THR A 309 -6.21 -3.72 -1.64
CA THR A 309 -6.76 -2.91 -0.54
C THR A 309 -7.74 -3.72 0.32
N ALA A 310 -8.64 -4.47 -0.33
CA ALA A 310 -9.61 -5.31 0.38
C ALA A 310 -8.92 -6.47 1.10
N LEU A 311 -7.91 -7.09 0.46
CA LEU A 311 -7.11 -8.15 1.06
C LEU A 311 -6.37 -7.65 2.31
N ALA A 312 -5.64 -6.53 2.19
CA ALA A 312 -4.86 -5.96 3.29
C ALA A 312 -5.74 -5.57 4.48
N ASP A 313 -6.89 -4.95 4.23
CA ASP A 313 -7.81 -4.56 5.29
C ASP A 313 -8.40 -5.77 6.00
N SER A 314 -8.89 -6.76 5.26
CA SER A 314 -9.44 -8.01 5.83
C SER A 314 -8.41 -8.83 6.60
N LEU A 315 -7.13 -8.72 6.24
CA LEU A 315 -6.02 -9.41 6.90
C LEU A 315 -5.44 -8.62 8.09
N GLY A 316 -5.72 -7.33 8.17
CA GLY A 316 -5.17 -6.50 9.23
C GLY A 316 -3.75 -5.97 8.95
N TYR A 317 -3.33 -5.83 7.70
CA TYR A 317 -1.97 -5.50 7.32
C TYR A 317 -1.81 -4.04 6.88
N TYR A 318 -0.62 -3.49 7.03
CA TYR A 318 -0.17 -2.31 6.29
C TYR A 318 -0.07 -2.67 4.82
N PHE A 319 -0.32 -1.72 3.94
CA PHE A 319 -0.44 -1.99 2.50
C PHE A 319 0.37 -0.99 1.67
N TYR A 320 1.12 -1.49 0.71
CA TYR A 320 1.78 -0.68 -0.31
C TYR A 320 1.37 -1.17 -1.70
N LEU A 321 0.67 -0.31 -2.45
CA LEU A 321 0.35 -0.51 -3.86
C LEU A 321 1.49 0.05 -4.70
N ILE A 322 2.32 -0.84 -5.25
CA ILE A 322 3.44 -0.48 -6.15
C ILE A 322 2.88 -0.08 -7.51
N SER A 323 1.98 -0.90 -8.03
CA SER A 323 1.24 -0.68 -9.29
C SER A 323 -0.07 -1.46 -9.26
N SER A 324 -0.84 -1.44 -10.35
CA SER A 324 -1.99 -2.34 -10.49
C SER A 324 -1.59 -3.81 -10.43
N ASN A 325 -0.37 -4.15 -10.85
CA ASN A 325 0.16 -5.52 -10.86
C ASN A 325 0.74 -5.94 -9.50
N LEU A 326 1.59 -5.13 -8.91
CA LEU A 326 2.37 -5.49 -7.72
C LEU A 326 1.89 -4.79 -6.46
N SER A 327 1.84 -5.52 -5.36
CA SER A 327 1.60 -4.95 -4.03
C SER A 327 2.25 -5.76 -2.91
N ILE A 328 2.55 -5.07 -1.82
CA ILE A 328 3.13 -5.67 -0.62
C ILE A 328 2.24 -5.39 0.58
N MET A 329 1.99 -6.41 1.38
CA MET A 329 1.30 -6.31 2.67
C MET A 329 2.22 -6.74 3.81
N SER A 330 2.10 -6.11 4.96
CA SER A 330 2.91 -6.42 6.13
C SER A 330 2.14 -6.23 7.44
N ARG A 331 2.40 -7.10 8.41
CA ARG A 331 1.99 -6.87 9.81
C ARG A 331 2.80 -5.76 10.47
N TYR A 332 3.99 -5.47 9.93
CA TYR A 332 4.91 -4.47 10.47
C TYR A 332 4.78 -3.14 9.76
N PRO A 333 5.00 -2.02 10.47
CA PRO A 333 4.92 -0.69 9.87
C PRO A 333 5.88 -0.50 8.72
N ILE A 334 5.38 0.11 7.64
CA ILE A 334 6.17 0.52 6.49
C ILE A 334 6.80 1.88 6.81
N THR A 335 8.13 1.94 6.77
CA THR A 335 8.86 3.17 7.07
C THR A 335 9.32 3.94 5.83
N GLU A 336 9.53 3.22 4.74
CA GLU A 336 9.99 3.79 3.47
C GLU A 336 9.57 2.89 2.32
N THR A 337 9.26 3.47 1.16
CA THR A 337 9.04 2.77 -0.11
C THR A 337 10.26 2.89 -1.00
N ILE A 338 10.53 1.89 -1.82
CA ILE A 338 11.68 1.83 -2.72
C ILE A 338 11.18 1.65 -4.16
N LYS A 339 11.58 2.55 -5.06
CA LYS A 339 11.10 2.67 -6.44
C LYS A 339 12.27 2.80 -7.40
N GLU A 340 12.98 1.71 -7.59
CA GLU A 340 14.24 1.74 -8.36
C GLU A 340 14.06 1.30 -9.82
N PHE A 341 12.93 0.69 -10.17
CA PHE A 341 12.66 0.16 -11.51
C PHE A 341 11.21 0.42 -11.92
N HIS A 342 10.76 -0.11 -13.07
CA HIS A 342 9.39 0.03 -13.54
C HIS A 342 8.38 -0.54 -12.55
N PRO A 343 7.39 0.22 -12.08
CA PRO A 343 6.48 -0.22 -11.02
C PRO A 343 5.63 -1.44 -11.36
N SER A 344 5.40 -1.74 -12.64
CA SER A 344 4.70 -2.96 -13.08
C SER A 344 5.52 -4.23 -12.86
N ASN A 345 6.85 -4.09 -12.76
CA ASN A 345 7.79 -5.20 -12.71
C ASN A 345 8.53 -5.32 -11.38
N PHE A 346 8.69 -4.20 -10.66
CA PHE A 346 9.51 -4.21 -9.46
C PHE A 346 9.19 -3.06 -8.50
N GLY A 347 9.29 -3.32 -7.21
CA GLY A 347 9.24 -2.33 -6.16
C GLY A 347 9.48 -2.93 -4.80
N GLY A 348 9.65 -2.08 -3.79
CA GLY A 348 9.95 -2.58 -2.46
C GLY A 348 9.67 -1.56 -1.35
N LEU A 349 9.99 -2.00 -0.14
CA LEU A 349 9.77 -1.18 1.06
C LEU A 349 10.75 -1.57 2.18
N LYS A 350 10.87 -0.67 3.15
CA LYS A 350 11.54 -0.94 4.43
C LYS A 350 10.50 -1.11 5.53
N LEU A 351 10.68 -2.15 6.33
CA LEU A 351 9.85 -2.49 7.47
C LEU A 351 10.58 -2.23 8.77
N ASN A 352 9.82 -1.82 9.78
CA ASN A 352 10.28 -1.77 11.16
C ASN A 352 9.76 -3.00 11.90
N LEU A 353 10.64 -3.97 12.16
CA LEU A 353 10.31 -5.21 12.85
C LEU A 353 10.44 -5.09 14.38
N GLY A 354 10.85 -3.92 14.89
CA GLY A 354 11.04 -3.67 16.32
C GLY A 354 12.29 -2.86 16.63
N PRO A 355 12.64 -2.72 17.90
CA PRO A 355 13.82 -1.98 18.30
C PRO A 355 15.07 -2.54 17.60
N ASN A 356 15.73 -1.71 16.80
CA ASN A 356 16.93 -2.07 16.03
C ASN A 356 16.79 -3.18 14.98
N LYS A 357 15.59 -3.67 14.70
CA LYS A 357 15.33 -4.66 13.66
C LYS A 357 14.59 -4.02 12.48
N LYS A 358 15.23 -3.99 11.33
CA LYS A 358 14.66 -3.49 10.07
C LYS A 358 14.92 -4.49 8.97
N LEU A 359 14.07 -4.48 7.95
CA LEU A 359 14.16 -5.37 6.79
C LEU A 359 13.79 -4.60 5.53
N ILE A 360 14.39 -4.96 4.41
CA ILE A 360 13.94 -4.59 3.07
C ILE A 360 13.24 -5.80 2.45
N TYR A 361 12.04 -5.57 1.92
CA TYR A 361 11.36 -6.54 1.07
C TYR A 361 11.14 -5.94 -0.31
N PHE A 362 11.51 -6.68 -1.34
CA PHE A 362 11.22 -6.41 -2.74
C PHE A 362 10.23 -7.42 -3.28
N ASP A 363 9.35 -6.96 -4.17
CA ASP A 363 8.46 -7.79 -4.96
C ASP A 363 8.72 -7.59 -6.44
N THR A 364 8.69 -8.67 -7.24
CA THR A 364 9.00 -8.60 -8.66
C THR A 364 8.05 -9.45 -9.50
N TRP A 365 7.83 -8.99 -10.73
CA TRP A 365 7.20 -9.73 -11.81
C TRP A 365 8.01 -9.48 -13.08
N LEU A 366 8.81 -10.48 -13.49
CA LEU A 366 9.56 -10.37 -14.74
C LEU A 366 8.63 -10.63 -15.92
N ASN A 367 9.03 -10.17 -17.10
CA ASN A 367 8.23 -10.31 -18.30
C ASN A 367 7.86 -11.78 -18.56
N TYR A 368 6.58 -12.03 -18.90
CA TYR A 368 6.10 -13.38 -19.19
C TYR A 368 6.51 -13.91 -20.58
N LEU A 369 7.06 -13.05 -21.43
CA LEU A 369 7.57 -13.42 -22.76
C LEU A 369 9.11 -13.38 -22.77
N PRO A 370 9.76 -14.28 -23.56
CA PRO A 370 9.16 -15.33 -24.40
C PRO A 370 8.48 -16.44 -23.60
N ASP A 371 7.45 -17.06 -24.16
CA ASP A 371 6.84 -18.25 -23.59
C ASP A 371 7.76 -19.44 -23.80
N VAL A 372 8.38 -19.91 -22.71
CA VAL A 372 9.37 -21.00 -22.73
C VAL A 372 8.74 -22.32 -23.19
N ASP A 373 7.52 -22.62 -22.69
CA ASP A 373 6.84 -23.85 -23.04
C ASP A 373 6.47 -23.89 -24.53
N GLY A 374 5.92 -22.80 -25.07
CA GLY A 374 5.67 -22.65 -26.49
C GLY A 374 6.93 -22.70 -27.35
N SER A 375 8.03 -22.06 -26.89
CA SER A 375 9.33 -22.12 -27.58
C SER A 375 9.86 -23.56 -27.70
N ILE A 376 9.74 -24.35 -26.65
CA ILE A 376 10.19 -25.75 -26.68
C ILE A 376 9.26 -26.63 -27.52
N ARG A 377 7.96 -26.56 -27.29
CA ARG A 377 6.99 -27.48 -27.95
C ARG A 377 6.71 -27.15 -29.41
N GLU A 378 6.59 -25.87 -29.72
CA GLU A 378 6.15 -25.43 -31.05
C GLU A 378 7.33 -25.11 -31.93
N LYS A 379 8.38 -24.46 -31.41
CA LYS A 379 9.55 -24.05 -32.18
C LYS A 379 10.70 -25.04 -32.07
N HIS A 380 10.62 -26.03 -31.17
CA HIS A 380 11.67 -27.02 -30.92
C HIS A 380 13.03 -26.43 -30.56
N GLU A 381 13.02 -25.34 -29.81
CA GLU A 381 14.21 -24.64 -29.38
C GLU A 381 15.05 -25.50 -28.40
N ASN A 382 16.36 -25.39 -28.53
CA ASN A 382 17.30 -26.03 -27.62
C ASN A 382 17.69 -25.08 -26.49
N ALA A 383 18.41 -25.60 -25.50
CA ALA A 383 18.83 -24.84 -24.33
C ALA A 383 19.59 -23.54 -24.66
N GLN A 384 20.41 -23.52 -25.70
CA GLN A 384 21.16 -22.32 -26.08
C GLN A 384 20.25 -21.24 -26.68
N GLN A 385 19.27 -21.62 -27.49
CA GLN A 385 18.27 -20.69 -28.05
C GLN A 385 17.40 -20.09 -26.95
N LEU A 386 16.91 -20.92 -26.03
CA LEU A 386 16.14 -20.46 -24.87
C LEU A 386 16.91 -19.40 -24.08
N ILE A 387 18.20 -19.64 -23.75
CA ILE A 387 19.03 -18.65 -23.07
C ILE A 387 19.21 -17.36 -23.90
N GLN A 388 19.36 -17.48 -25.23
CA GLN A 388 19.50 -16.31 -26.10
C GLN A 388 18.22 -15.45 -26.14
N ASP A 389 17.07 -16.08 -26.07
CA ASP A 389 15.77 -15.38 -26.09
C ASP A 389 15.51 -14.62 -24.78
N GLU A 390 16.17 -15.02 -23.67
CA GLU A 390 16.10 -14.31 -22.38
C GLU A 390 16.89 -12.99 -22.36
N GLU A 391 17.97 -12.89 -23.16
CA GLU A 391 18.88 -11.72 -23.12
C GLU A 391 18.16 -10.36 -23.30
N PRO A 392 17.23 -10.16 -24.25
CA PRO A 392 16.55 -8.88 -24.42
C PRO A 392 15.38 -8.66 -23.45
N THR A 393 15.00 -9.64 -22.64
CA THR A 393 13.84 -9.61 -21.77
C THR A 393 14.19 -9.81 -20.30
N ARG A 394 13.82 -10.93 -19.69
CA ARG A 394 13.99 -11.22 -18.26
C ARG A 394 15.45 -11.11 -17.77
N HIS A 395 16.42 -11.57 -18.56
CA HIS A 395 17.82 -11.44 -18.19
C HIS A 395 18.25 -9.97 -18.14
N SER A 396 17.85 -9.17 -19.13
CA SER A 396 18.10 -7.72 -19.10
C SER A 396 17.41 -7.04 -17.91
N GLU A 397 16.15 -7.39 -17.63
CA GLU A 397 15.40 -6.84 -16.50
C GLU A 397 16.09 -7.14 -15.17
N ILE A 398 16.43 -8.39 -14.89
CA ILE A 398 17.04 -8.76 -13.60
C ILE A 398 18.42 -8.14 -13.42
N LYS A 399 19.24 -8.04 -14.49
CA LYS A 399 20.53 -7.34 -14.44
C LYS A 399 20.38 -5.88 -14.07
N GLU A 400 19.40 -5.19 -14.65
CA GLU A 400 19.16 -3.79 -14.33
C GLU A 400 18.61 -3.64 -12.91
N ILE A 401 17.64 -4.45 -12.49
CA ILE A 401 17.14 -4.47 -11.11
C ILE A 401 18.29 -4.66 -10.12
N LEU A 402 19.11 -5.70 -10.29
CA LEU A 402 20.23 -5.99 -9.40
C LEU A 402 21.26 -4.85 -9.35
N LYS A 403 21.49 -4.17 -10.47
CA LYS A 403 22.36 -2.99 -10.54
C LYS A 403 21.78 -1.84 -9.71
N LEU A 404 20.47 -1.56 -9.85
CA LEU A 404 19.78 -0.48 -9.15
C LEU A 404 19.72 -0.72 -7.64
N ILE A 405 19.44 -1.95 -7.20
CA ILE A 405 19.37 -2.31 -5.78
C ILE A 405 20.72 -2.64 -5.13
N ASN A 406 21.82 -2.63 -5.89
CA ASN A 406 23.16 -2.96 -5.38
C ASN A 406 23.56 -2.19 -4.09
N PRO A 407 23.20 -0.90 -3.89
CA PRO A 407 23.48 -0.22 -2.63
C PRO A 407 22.86 -0.92 -1.41
N TYR A 408 21.65 -1.46 -1.55
CA TYR A 408 20.97 -2.22 -0.51
C TYR A 408 21.66 -3.59 -0.29
N LEU A 409 22.02 -4.28 -1.38
CA LEU A 409 22.68 -5.59 -1.32
C LEU A 409 24.05 -5.53 -0.64
N LYS A 410 24.81 -4.47 -0.85
CA LYS A 410 26.09 -4.23 -0.16
C LYS A 410 25.95 -4.04 1.34
N ASN A 411 24.79 -3.61 1.80
CA ASN A 411 24.50 -3.36 3.22
C ASN A 411 23.64 -4.46 3.85
N ALA A 412 23.40 -5.57 3.15
CA ALA A 412 22.43 -6.60 3.59
C ALA A 412 22.77 -7.26 4.94
N ASP A 413 24.03 -7.26 5.34
CA ASP A 413 24.45 -7.77 6.66
C ASP A 413 24.04 -6.88 7.84
N ASN A 414 23.73 -5.60 7.58
CA ASN A 414 23.21 -4.67 8.57
C ASN A 414 21.71 -4.40 8.39
N LEU A 415 21.21 -4.53 7.18
CA LEU A 415 19.82 -4.32 6.79
C LEU A 415 19.43 -5.44 5.82
N PRO A 416 18.95 -6.58 6.33
CA PRO A 416 18.64 -7.75 5.53
C PRO A 416 17.66 -7.45 4.39
N VAL A 417 17.84 -8.18 3.29
CA VAL A 417 17.05 -8.04 2.07
C VAL A 417 16.38 -9.36 1.73
N ILE A 418 15.07 -9.32 1.48
CA ILE A 418 14.32 -10.43 0.91
C ILE A 418 13.71 -9.94 -0.41
N MET A 419 13.71 -10.79 -1.43
CA MET A 419 13.04 -10.55 -2.71
C MET A 419 12.14 -11.73 -3.01
N GLY A 420 10.84 -11.48 -3.12
CA GLY A 420 9.88 -12.45 -3.62
C GLY A 420 9.36 -12.06 -5.00
N GLY A 421 8.61 -12.94 -5.63
CA GLY A 421 7.90 -12.62 -6.86
C GLY A 421 7.82 -13.77 -7.85
N ASP A 422 7.11 -13.48 -8.93
CA ASP A 422 7.01 -14.33 -10.11
C ASP A 422 8.07 -13.91 -11.14
N PHE A 423 9.06 -14.76 -11.33
CA PHE A 423 10.15 -14.52 -12.27
C PHE A 423 9.80 -14.94 -13.70
N ASN A 424 8.65 -15.59 -13.90
CA ASN A 424 8.21 -16.12 -15.18
C ASN A 424 9.25 -17.03 -15.87
N MET A 425 10.15 -17.60 -15.07
CA MET A 425 11.30 -18.37 -15.51
C MET A 425 11.71 -19.39 -14.44
N GLY A 426 12.10 -20.57 -14.87
CA GLY A 426 12.67 -21.60 -14.01
C GLY A 426 14.07 -21.24 -13.47
N SER A 427 14.63 -22.14 -12.67
CA SER A 427 15.98 -21.97 -12.12
C SER A 427 16.97 -22.96 -12.71
N HIS A 428 18.22 -22.51 -12.90
CA HIS A 428 19.34 -23.42 -13.25
C HIS A 428 19.57 -24.50 -12.16
N LEU A 429 19.08 -24.26 -10.94
CA LEU A 429 19.12 -25.26 -9.85
C LEU A 429 18.05 -26.35 -10.01
N ASP A 430 17.07 -26.13 -10.88
CA ASP A 430 15.95 -27.04 -11.14
C ASP A 430 16.08 -27.76 -12.48
N TRP A 431 16.62 -27.11 -13.51
CA TRP A 431 16.78 -27.65 -14.85
C TRP A 431 18.13 -28.35 -15.04
N THR A 432 18.34 -29.40 -14.26
CA THR A 432 19.62 -30.13 -14.15
C THR A 432 19.64 -31.44 -14.94
N ALA A 433 20.76 -32.12 -14.95
CA ALA A 433 20.86 -33.44 -15.55
C ALA A 433 19.93 -34.48 -14.90
N GLU A 434 19.66 -34.32 -13.61
CA GLU A 434 18.79 -35.24 -12.84
C GLU A 434 17.32 -35.03 -13.17
N THR A 435 16.90 -33.80 -13.46
CA THR A 435 15.51 -33.40 -13.73
C THR A 435 15.17 -33.29 -15.21
N LYS A 436 16.16 -33.49 -16.12
CA LYS A 436 15.94 -33.30 -17.55
C LYS A 436 14.75 -34.07 -18.13
N ALA A 437 14.41 -35.23 -17.55
CA ALA A 437 13.29 -36.05 -18.04
C ALA A 437 11.93 -35.37 -17.87
N ILE A 438 11.78 -34.45 -16.90
CA ILE A 438 10.58 -33.65 -16.69
C ILE A 438 10.67 -32.27 -17.34
N HIS A 439 11.82 -31.93 -17.93
CA HIS A 439 12.09 -30.65 -18.62
C HIS A 439 12.45 -30.88 -20.10
N TYR A 440 11.64 -31.63 -20.83
CA TYR A 440 11.80 -31.92 -22.28
C TYR A 440 13.17 -32.50 -22.67
N ASN A 441 13.84 -33.19 -21.76
CA ASN A 441 15.23 -33.67 -21.87
C ASN A 441 16.29 -32.56 -22.04
N LEU A 442 15.95 -31.31 -21.65
CA LEU A 442 16.87 -30.18 -21.66
C LEU A 442 17.53 -30.01 -20.27
N ILE A 443 18.73 -29.49 -20.30
CA ILE A 443 19.46 -28.93 -19.16
C ILE A 443 19.68 -27.48 -19.52
N VAL A 444 19.15 -26.55 -18.73
CA VAL A 444 19.23 -25.13 -19.03
C VAL A 444 19.82 -24.34 -17.86
N GLU A 445 20.89 -23.65 -18.16
CA GLU A 445 21.62 -22.78 -17.21
C GLU A 445 20.98 -21.39 -17.18
N TRP A 446 19.72 -21.31 -16.72
CA TRP A 446 18.91 -20.09 -16.71
C TRP A 446 19.67 -18.89 -16.16
N PRO A 447 19.90 -17.83 -16.97
CA PRO A 447 20.79 -16.73 -16.58
C PRO A 447 20.24 -15.91 -15.41
N GLU A 448 18.91 -15.74 -15.30
CA GLU A 448 18.27 -14.92 -14.26
C GLU A 448 18.59 -15.46 -12.86
N SER A 449 18.38 -16.74 -12.65
CA SER A 449 18.66 -17.39 -11.37
C SER A 449 20.17 -17.41 -11.05
N LYS A 450 21.03 -17.46 -12.07
CA LYS A 450 22.49 -17.34 -11.89
C LYS A 450 22.89 -15.92 -11.47
N GLU A 451 22.30 -14.88 -12.09
CA GLU A 451 22.54 -13.49 -11.69
C GLU A 451 22.10 -13.23 -10.25
N MET A 452 20.98 -13.82 -9.80
CA MET A 452 20.55 -13.71 -8.40
C MET A 452 21.60 -14.27 -7.44
N LEU A 453 22.13 -15.47 -7.73
CA LEU A 453 23.16 -16.08 -6.89
C LEU A 453 24.49 -15.30 -6.95
N ASN A 454 24.88 -14.82 -8.14
CA ASN A 454 26.08 -14.00 -8.34
C ASN A 454 25.99 -12.67 -7.55
N ALA A 455 24.80 -12.10 -7.40
CA ALA A 455 24.55 -10.92 -6.57
C ALA A 455 24.60 -11.23 -5.06
N GLY A 456 24.76 -12.52 -4.70
CA GLY A 456 24.88 -13.01 -3.33
C GLY A 456 23.54 -13.29 -2.66
N PHE A 457 22.47 -13.40 -3.41
CA PHE A 457 21.22 -13.96 -2.91
C PHE A 457 21.31 -15.47 -2.73
N THR A 458 20.48 -15.99 -1.87
CA THR A 458 20.25 -17.43 -1.69
C THR A 458 18.78 -17.74 -1.95
N ASP A 459 18.52 -18.77 -2.74
CA ASP A 459 17.16 -19.31 -2.93
C ASP A 459 16.77 -20.08 -1.66
N SER A 460 15.77 -19.56 -0.94
CA SER A 460 15.38 -20.11 0.36
C SER A 460 14.74 -21.49 0.26
N TYR A 461 14.01 -21.77 -0.83
CA TYR A 461 13.39 -23.07 -1.06
C TYR A 461 14.46 -24.10 -1.40
N ARG A 462 15.32 -23.83 -2.38
CA ARG A 462 16.32 -24.78 -2.85
C ARG A 462 17.44 -25.04 -1.84
N LEU A 463 17.71 -24.08 -0.94
CA LEU A 463 18.62 -24.32 0.18
C LEU A 463 18.11 -25.43 1.12
N LEU A 464 16.80 -25.49 1.37
CA LEU A 464 16.21 -26.47 2.28
C LEU A 464 15.81 -27.78 1.57
N HIS A 465 15.59 -27.72 0.26
CA HIS A 465 15.15 -28.83 -0.59
C HIS A 465 16.21 -29.07 -1.68
N ILE A 466 17.33 -29.67 -1.31
CA ILE A 466 18.52 -29.79 -2.17
C ILE A 466 18.27 -30.61 -3.44
N ASN A 467 17.37 -31.59 -3.40
CA ASN A 467 17.11 -32.47 -4.52
C ASN A 467 15.87 -32.00 -5.32
N PRO A 468 16.05 -31.38 -6.50
CA PRO A 468 14.92 -30.87 -7.28
C PRO A 468 14.00 -31.95 -7.88
N LEU A 469 14.46 -33.19 -7.95
CA LEU A 469 13.64 -34.30 -8.42
C LEU A 469 12.68 -34.82 -7.34
N LEU A 470 13.14 -34.83 -6.07
CA LEU A 470 12.29 -35.27 -4.94
C LEU A 470 11.37 -34.16 -4.45
N ASP A 471 11.87 -32.93 -4.46
CA ASP A 471 11.16 -31.75 -3.97
C ASP A 471 11.15 -30.66 -5.08
N PRO A 472 10.37 -30.83 -6.15
CA PRO A 472 10.39 -29.93 -7.29
C PRO A 472 9.90 -28.51 -6.95
N GLY A 473 9.01 -28.35 -5.97
CA GLY A 473 8.52 -27.05 -5.51
C GLY A 473 7.72 -26.28 -6.55
N LEU A 474 6.98 -26.99 -7.39
CA LEU A 474 6.25 -26.43 -8.54
C LEU A 474 5.30 -25.33 -8.12
N THR A 475 5.40 -24.16 -8.72
CA THR A 475 4.52 -23.02 -8.45
C THR A 475 3.62 -22.68 -9.62
N TRP A 476 3.99 -23.00 -10.84
CA TRP A 476 3.20 -22.80 -12.04
C TRP A 476 2.46 -24.07 -12.46
N GLY A 477 1.27 -23.89 -13.05
CA GLY A 477 0.48 -25.01 -13.60
C GLY A 477 -0.27 -25.82 -12.53
N VAL A 478 -0.51 -25.28 -11.35
CA VAL A 478 -1.23 -25.94 -10.24
C VAL A 478 -2.58 -26.49 -10.68
N ARG A 479 -3.28 -25.78 -11.55
CA ARG A 479 -4.61 -26.19 -12.05
C ARG A 479 -4.59 -27.16 -13.23
N ALA A 480 -3.48 -27.25 -13.95
CA ALA A 480 -3.34 -28.22 -15.04
C ALA A 480 -3.55 -29.68 -14.57
N ALA A 481 -3.39 -29.92 -13.28
CA ALA A 481 -3.68 -31.23 -12.68
C ALA A 481 -5.16 -31.64 -12.73
N THR A 482 -6.08 -30.71 -12.91
CA THR A 482 -7.54 -30.95 -12.89
C THR A 482 -8.20 -30.76 -14.26
N SER A 483 -7.49 -30.21 -15.25
CA SER A 483 -7.97 -30.03 -16.61
C SER A 483 -7.48 -31.16 -17.51
N THR A 484 -8.29 -31.54 -18.49
CA THR A 484 -7.88 -32.44 -19.58
C THR A 484 -6.85 -31.82 -20.51
N ASP A 485 -6.65 -30.52 -20.38
CA ASP A 485 -5.67 -29.73 -21.12
C ASP A 485 -4.37 -29.64 -20.31
N LEU A 486 -3.61 -30.72 -20.32
CA LEU A 486 -2.25 -30.78 -19.81
C LEU A 486 -1.29 -30.03 -20.77
N TYR A 487 -1.52 -28.74 -20.97
CA TYR A 487 -0.64 -27.91 -21.76
C TYR A 487 0.42 -27.28 -20.85
N GLY A 488 1.64 -27.69 -21.07
CA GLY A 488 2.79 -27.06 -20.50
C GLY A 488 3.55 -27.86 -19.43
N VAL A 489 4.80 -27.55 -19.27
CA VAL A 489 5.63 -28.01 -18.17
C VAL A 489 5.22 -27.25 -16.93
N ARG A 490 4.93 -28.00 -15.86
CA ARG A 490 4.89 -27.40 -14.53
C ARG A 490 6.30 -27.03 -14.12
N ASP A 491 6.47 -25.81 -13.63
CA ASP A 491 7.78 -25.34 -13.22
C ASP A 491 7.70 -24.53 -11.92
N ARG A 492 8.82 -24.32 -11.31
CA ARG A 492 8.99 -23.41 -10.19
C ARG A 492 9.48 -22.08 -10.74
N ILE A 493 8.58 -21.10 -10.82
CA ILE A 493 8.83 -19.77 -11.37
C ILE A 493 8.60 -18.64 -10.35
N ASP A 494 8.04 -18.97 -9.20
CA ASP A 494 7.88 -18.06 -8.07
C ASP A 494 8.94 -18.37 -7.01
N PHE A 495 9.61 -17.35 -6.52
CA PHE A 495 10.76 -17.52 -5.63
C PHE A 495 10.69 -16.61 -4.41
N ILE A 496 11.41 -16.99 -3.35
CA ILE A 496 11.82 -16.14 -2.25
C ILE A 496 13.32 -16.24 -2.11
N TYR A 497 14.02 -15.21 -2.58
CA TYR A 497 15.45 -15.02 -2.41
C TYR A 497 15.72 -14.16 -1.18
N TYR A 498 16.86 -14.39 -0.51
CA TYR A 498 17.25 -13.57 0.62
C TYR A 498 18.75 -13.31 0.64
N LYS A 499 19.15 -12.21 1.30
CA LYS A 499 20.53 -11.85 1.57
C LYS A 499 20.64 -11.14 2.92
N GLY A 500 21.62 -11.53 3.74
CA GLY A 500 21.91 -10.97 5.05
C GLY A 500 22.15 -12.06 6.08
N LYS A 501 23.16 -11.87 6.93
CA LYS A 501 23.61 -12.85 7.93
C LYS A 501 22.61 -13.13 9.04
N ASP A 502 21.65 -12.22 9.25
CA ASP A 502 20.66 -12.31 10.32
C ASP A 502 19.39 -13.07 9.89
N LEU A 503 19.31 -13.51 8.63
CA LEU A 503 18.24 -14.33 8.09
C LEU A 503 18.68 -15.79 7.99
N ASN A 504 18.02 -16.69 8.71
CA ASN A 504 18.27 -18.12 8.61
C ASN A 504 16.94 -18.83 8.25
N PRO A 505 16.76 -19.29 7.01
CA PRO A 505 15.55 -20.02 6.63
C PRO A 505 15.53 -21.38 7.35
N ILE A 506 14.41 -21.68 8.00
CA ILE A 506 14.19 -22.93 8.76
C ILE A 506 13.07 -23.78 8.19
N GLU A 507 12.20 -23.20 7.38
CA GLU A 507 11.13 -23.88 6.66
C GLU A 507 10.89 -23.14 5.34
N SER A 508 10.68 -23.87 4.25
CA SER A 508 10.14 -23.32 3.00
C SER A 508 9.22 -24.34 2.36
N ARG A 509 8.06 -23.91 1.89
CA ARG A 509 7.08 -24.82 1.27
C ARG A 509 6.21 -24.10 0.25
N VAL A 510 5.63 -24.89 -0.62
CA VAL A 510 4.64 -24.45 -1.60
C VAL A 510 3.24 -24.69 -1.02
N ILE A 511 2.31 -23.78 -1.35
CA ILE A 511 0.89 -23.86 -0.96
C ILE A 511 0.09 -23.84 -2.25
N ASP A 512 -0.54 -24.97 -2.56
CA ASP A 512 -1.30 -25.22 -3.79
C ASP A 512 -2.70 -25.77 -3.52
N TYR A 513 -3.14 -25.74 -2.27
CA TYR A 513 -4.38 -26.34 -1.81
C TYR A 513 -5.29 -25.35 -1.08
N HIS A 514 -6.57 -25.43 -1.37
CA HIS A 514 -7.66 -24.84 -0.62
C HIS A 514 -8.81 -25.85 -0.53
N PRO A 515 -9.50 -26.01 0.63
CA PRO A 515 -10.50 -27.07 0.82
C PRO A 515 -11.68 -27.03 -0.15
N VAL A 516 -11.98 -25.88 -0.74
CA VAL A 516 -13.04 -25.75 -1.75
C VAL A 516 -12.46 -25.75 -3.16
N MET A 517 -11.60 -24.76 -3.45
CA MET A 517 -10.96 -24.59 -4.74
C MET A 517 -9.82 -23.60 -4.59
N PHE A 518 -8.63 -23.96 -5.03
CA PHE A 518 -7.48 -23.05 -5.01
C PHE A 518 -7.72 -21.86 -5.96
N PRO A 519 -7.49 -20.60 -5.51
CA PRO A 519 -7.98 -19.43 -6.23
C PRO A 519 -7.02 -18.86 -7.29
N SER A 520 -5.89 -19.50 -7.56
CA SER A 520 -4.90 -19.08 -8.55
C SER A 520 -4.40 -20.26 -9.38
N ASP A 521 -3.79 -20.00 -10.52
CA ASP A 521 -3.01 -20.94 -11.34
C ASP A 521 -1.55 -21.04 -10.88
N HIS A 522 -1.10 -20.13 -10.01
CA HIS A 522 0.16 -20.21 -9.28
C HIS A 522 -0.05 -20.69 -7.85
N ALA A 523 0.81 -21.58 -7.37
CA ALA A 523 0.94 -21.85 -5.96
C ALA A 523 1.71 -20.74 -5.24
N ALA A 524 1.38 -20.49 -3.98
CA ALA A 524 2.15 -19.57 -3.16
C ALA A 524 3.42 -20.24 -2.63
N VAL A 525 4.48 -19.47 -2.46
CA VAL A 525 5.70 -19.88 -1.75
C VAL A 525 5.75 -19.19 -0.40
N ILE A 526 6.00 -19.94 0.67
CA ILE A 526 6.24 -19.37 2.00
C ILE A 526 7.58 -19.85 2.54
N THR A 527 8.35 -18.92 3.11
CA THR A 527 9.59 -19.23 3.85
C THR A 527 9.50 -18.66 5.26
N VAL A 528 9.89 -19.46 6.24
CA VAL A 528 10.05 -19.05 7.64
C VAL A 528 11.53 -18.81 7.92
N PHE A 529 11.87 -17.61 8.30
CA PHE A 529 13.21 -17.22 8.71
C PHE A 529 13.29 -17.14 10.23
N GLN A 530 14.29 -17.78 10.81
CA GLN A 530 14.74 -17.46 12.16
C GLN A 530 15.57 -16.18 12.09
N LEU A 531 15.20 -15.17 12.86
CA LEU A 531 15.95 -13.92 12.98
C LEU A 531 17.01 -14.07 14.09
N LYS A 532 18.23 -13.54 13.82
CA LYS A 532 19.35 -13.52 14.79
C LYS A 532 19.42 -12.19 15.52
#